data_72a21174d28ee610f44e2175a287965c
#
_entry.id   72a21174d28ee610f44e2175a287965c
#
_cell.length_a   1.000
_cell.length_b   1.000
_cell.length_c   1.000
_cell.angle_alpha   90.00
_cell.angle_beta   90.00
_cell.angle_gamma   90.00
#
_symmetry.space_group_name_H-M   'P 1'
#
loop_
_entity.id
_entity.type
_entity.pdbx_description
1 polymer ?
#
loop_
_entity_poly.entity_id
_entity_poly.type
_entity_poly.pdbx_seq_one_letter_code
_entity_poly.pdbx_strand_id
1 'polypeptide(L)'
;MIRLFGLIAILMTFATPSAQAETLRMAVTTSFANSGLSEVLLPAIRADTGITVQLLVVGTGQALRLAAAGDVDSVLAHARAAEEHLVADGNATHRRAIMYNDFVILGPADDPAGIAQAETAAAALARVAESAQIFVSRGDNSGTHLQELALWQAAGVDPQGRWYRATGSGMGAALNFAVATGGYILSDRATWLSFGNKGNLVILFEGDAALFNQYAYLPVNPALHPHVNADASARLEAWLTSERARGLIDGFTIAGTQLFTFNATDE
;
A
#
# COMPACT_ATOMS: atom_id res chain seq x y z
N MET A 1 9.24 -51.66 66.86
CA MET A 1 8.55 -50.39 66.45
C MET A 1 9.38 -49.71 65.39
N ILE A 2 9.04 -49.89 64.10
CA ILE A 2 9.75 -49.33 62.96
C ILE A 2 8.93 -48.08 62.52
N ARG A 3 9.50 -46.89 62.62
CA ARG A 3 8.88 -45.64 62.11
C ARG A 3 9.25 -45.40 60.66
N LEU A 4 8.26 -45.53 59.78
CA LEU A 4 8.37 -45.20 58.37
C LEU A 4 8.24 -43.68 58.19
N PHE A 5 9.31 -42.98 57.77
CA PHE A 5 9.27 -41.58 57.37
C PHE A 5 8.89 -41.51 55.88
N GLY A 6 7.67 -41.06 55.61
CA GLY A 6 7.22 -40.79 54.21
C GLY A 6 7.82 -39.47 53.73
N LEU A 7 8.60 -39.52 52.65
CA LEU A 7 9.14 -38.36 51.97
C LEU A 7 8.07 -37.85 50.96
N ILE A 8 7.43 -36.72 51.25
CA ILE A 8 6.50 -36.05 50.34
C ILE A 8 7.33 -35.20 49.39
N ALA A 9 7.48 -35.63 48.14
CA ALA A 9 8.06 -34.82 47.09
C ALA A 9 7.01 -33.81 46.55
N ILE A 10 7.19 -32.51 46.86
CA ILE A 10 6.38 -31.44 46.30
C ILE A 10 6.86 -31.17 44.86
N LEU A 11 6.06 -31.60 43.90
CA LEU A 11 6.27 -31.22 42.48
C LEU A 11 5.86 -29.74 42.30
N MET A 12 6.83 -28.86 42.27
CA MET A 12 6.58 -27.45 41.82
C MET A 12 6.40 -27.45 40.29
N THR A 13 5.16 -27.41 39.85
CA THR A 13 4.84 -27.08 38.44
C THR A 13 5.12 -25.62 38.18
N PHE A 14 6.21 -25.31 37.51
CA PHE A 14 6.45 -23.98 36.94
C PHE A 14 5.44 -23.78 35.80
N ALA A 15 4.36 -23.03 36.08
CA ALA A 15 3.50 -22.49 35.02
C ALA A 15 4.33 -21.49 34.22
N THR A 16 4.76 -21.87 33.01
CA THR A 16 5.29 -20.90 32.06
C THR A 16 4.18 -19.89 31.76
N PRO A 17 4.43 -18.57 31.94
CA PRO A 17 3.44 -17.58 31.56
C PRO A 17 3.19 -17.76 30.05
N SER A 18 1.96 -18.04 29.68
CA SER A 18 1.52 -17.96 28.30
C SER A 18 1.78 -16.54 27.84
N ALA A 19 2.75 -16.32 26.99
CA ALA A 19 2.98 -15.01 26.39
C ALA A 19 1.69 -14.62 25.66
N GLN A 20 0.95 -13.70 26.25
CA GLN A 20 -0.26 -13.16 25.61
C GLN A 20 0.19 -12.54 24.30
N ALA A 21 -0.38 -12.99 23.18
CA ALA A 21 -0.01 -12.48 21.86
C ALA A 21 -0.22 -10.96 21.87
N GLU A 22 0.88 -10.24 21.71
CA GLU A 22 0.85 -8.78 21.70
C GLU A 22 0.16 -8.31 20.42
N THR A 23 -0.86 -7.48 20.58
CA THR A 23 -1.64 -6.96 19.45
C THR A 23 -1.20 -5.55 19.09
N LEU A 24 -0.99 -5.30 17.79
CA LEU A 24 -0.70 -4.00 17.24
C LEU A 24 -1.79 -3.64 16.20
N ARG A 25 -2.39 -2.48 16.33
CA ARG A 25 -3.37 -1.95 15.37
C ARG A 25 -2.66 -1.13 14.31
N MET A 26 -2.78 -1.53 13.06
CA MET A 26 -2.17 -0.83 11.93
C MET A 26 -3.23 -0.42 10.91
N ALA A 27 -3.36 0.89 10.66
CA ALA A 27 -4.20 1.36 9.58
C ALA A 27 -3.48 1.18 8.25
N VAL A 28 -4.17 0.60 7.27
CA VAL A 28 -3.62 0.33 5.94
C VAL A 28 -4.61 0.76 4.85
N THR A 29 -4.08 1.01 3.65
CA THR A 29 -4.90 1.36 2.50
C THR A 29 -5.62 0.14 1.93
N THR A 30 -6.76 0.38 1.27
CA THR A 30 -7.51 -0.69 0.56
C THR A 30 -6.67 -1.33 -0.54
N SER A 31 -5.80 -0.58 -1.21
CA SER A 31 -4.88 -1.09 -2.23
C SER A 31 -3.88 -2.09 -1.65
N PHE A 32 -3.31 -1.82 -0.47
CA PHE A 32 -2.43 -2.78 0.21
C PHE A 32 -3.18 -4.06 0.58
N ALA A 33 -4.35 -3.95 1.21
CA ALA A 33 -5.14 -5.11 1.59
C ALA A 33 -5.55 -5.96 0.38
N ASN A 34 -5.97 -5.31 -0.71
CA ASN A 34 -6.42 -5.99 -1.94
C ASN A 34 -5.27 -6.59 -2.76
N SER A 35 -4.01 -6.20 -2.52
CA SER A 35 -2.87 -6.77 -3.23
C SER A 35 -2.60 -8.23 -2.87
N GLY A 36 -3.06 -8.69 -1.70
CA GLY A 36 -2.78 -10.02 -1.16
C GLY A 36 -1.45 -10.14 -0.43
N LEU A 37 -0.55 -9.13 -0.48
CA LEU A 37 0.75 -9.19 0.20
C LEU A 37 0.60 -9.35 1.72
N SER A 38 -0.44 -8.79 2.32
CA SER A 38 -0.73 -8.94 3.76
C SER A 38 -0.92 -10.40 4.17
N GLU A 39 -1.46 -11.26 3.30
CA GLU A 39 -1.65 -12.69 3.57
C GLU A 39 -0.32 -13.45 3.71
N VAL A 40 0.75 -12.92 3.12
CA VAL A 40 2.11 -13.46 3.23
C VAL A 40 2.84 -12.85 4.42
N LEU A 41 2.73 -11.53 4.63
CA LEU A 41 3.49 -10.83 5.67
C LEU A 41 2.96 -11.11 7.07
N LEU A 42 1.64 -11.08 7.30
CA LEU A 42 1.07 -11.17 8.66
C LEU A 42 1.42 -12.49 9.38
N PRO A 43 1.33 -13.67 8.75
CA PRO A 43 1.77 -14.93 9.39
C PRO A 43 3.26 -14.93 9.72
N ALA A 44 4.11 -14.37 8.84
CA ALA A 44 5.55 -14.31 9.05
C ALA A 44 5.91 -13.33 10.20
N ILE A 45 5.29 -12.15 10.24
CA ILE A 45 5.43 -11.18 11.34
C ILE A 45 5.10 -11.86 12.68
N ARG A 46 3.96 -12.55 12.73
CA ARG A 46 3.54 -13.23 13.96
C ARG A 46 4.52 -14.34 14.38
N ALA A 47 4.99 -15.13 13.43
CA ALA A 47 5.95 -16.21 13.70
C ALA A 47 7.29 -15.69 14.21
N ASP A 48 7.80 -14.62 13.61
CA ASP A 48 9.14 -14.11 13.88
C ASP A 48 9.19 -13.15 15.09
N THR A 49 8.11 -12.39 15.34
CA THR A 49 8.08 -11.34 16.37
C THR A 49 7.14 -11.61 17.54
N GLY A 50 6.19 -12.54 17.41
CA GLY A 50 5.09 -12.76 18.35
C GLY A 50 3.98 -11.68 18.28
N ILE A 51 4.12 -10.67 17.41
CA ILE A 51 3.14 -9.59 17.26
C ILE A 51 1.99 -10.07 16.36
N THR A 52 0.76 -9.90 16.85
CA THR A 52 -0.46 -10.05 16.04
C THR A 52 -0.86 -8.69 15.50
N VAL A 53 -0.62 -8.42 14.23
CA VAL A 53 -1.01 -7.17 13.59
C VAL A 53 -2.50 -7.24 13.21
N GLN A 54 -3.29 -6.32 13.75
CA GLN A 54 -4.69 -6.13 13.40
C GLN A 54 -4.78 -5.00 12.36
N LEU A 55 -5.18 -5.33 11.14
CA LEU A 55 -5.33 -4.35 10.07
C LEU A 55 -6.67 -3.61 10.18
N LEU A 56 -6.62 -2.28 10.14
CA LEU A 56 -7.76 -1.40 9.90
C LEU A 56 -7.69 -0.94 8.44
N VAL A 57 -8.45 -1.60 7.57
CA VAL A 57 -8.43 -1.36 6.12
C VAL A 57 -9.35 -0.19 5.80
N VAL A 58 -8.78 0.94 5.41
CA VAL A 58 -9.51 2.20 5.14
C VAL A 58 -8.86 2.96 3.97
N GLY A 59 -9.48 4.06 3.55
CA GLY A 59 -8.83 4.98 2.60
C GLY A 59 -7.69 5.76 3.26
N THR A 60 -6.70 6.21 2.46
CA THR A 60 -5.50 6.91 2.94
C THR A 60 -5.80 8.04 3.92
N GLY A 61 -6.72 8.94 3.55
CA GLY A 61 -7.08 10.07 4.43
C GLY A 61 -7.68 9.64 5.77
N GLN A 62 -8.43 8.53 5.79
CA GLN A 62 -8.96 7.97 7.04
C GLN A 62 -7.85 7.31 7.87
N ALA A 63 -6.91 6.59 7.24
CA ALA A 63 -5.77 5.99 7.93
C ALA A 63 -4.94 7.05 8.67
N LEU A 64 -4.63 8.17 8.00
CA LEU A 64 -3.89 9.28 8.60
C LEU A 64 -4.68 9.99 9.73
N ARG A 65 -6.02 10.12 9.59
CA ARG A 65 -6.85 10.66 10.68
C ARG A 65 -6.87 9.74 11.90
N LEU A 66 -6.93 8.41 11.72
CA LEU A 66 -6.85 7.45 12.83
C LEU A 66 -5.50 7.56 13.56
N ALA A 67 -4.39 7.75 12.82
CA ALA A 67 -3.09 7.99 13.42
C ALA A 67 -3.05 9.30 14.21
N ALA A 68 -3.56 10.40 13.64
CA ALA A 68 -3.61 11.71 14.32
C ALA A 68 -4.48 11.69 15.58
N ALA A 69 -5.50 10.82 15.64
CA ALA A 69 -6.33 10.62 16.82
C ALA A 69 -5.73 9.64 17.84
N GLY A 70 -4.68 8.88 17.49
CA GLY A 70 -4.12 7.81 18.33
C GLY A 70 -4.97 6.54 18.36
N ASP A 71 -5.90 6.37 17.43
CA ASP A 71 -6.80 5.21 17.36
C ASP A 71 -6.09 3.94 16.83
N VAL A 72 -4.89 4.10 16.27
CA VAL A 72 -4.00 3.04 15.80
C VAL A 72 -2.59 3.25 16.33
N ASP A 73 -1.77 2.19 16.28
CA ASP A 73 -0.38 2.23 16.75
C ASP A 73 0.58 2.63 15.62
N SER A 74 0.19 2.37 14.37
CA SER A 74 0.97 2.73 13.18
C SER A 74 0.10 2.79 11.92
N VAL A 75 0.68 3.33 10.85
CA VAL A 75 0.08 3.38 9.50
C VAL A 75 1.05 2.78 8.49
N LEU A 76 0.52 2.08 7.49
CA LEU A 76 1.23 1.75 6.25
C LEU A 76 0.44 2.35 5.07
N ALA A 77 0.98 3.39 4.48
CA ALA A 77 0.31 4.18 3.44
C ALA A 77 1.27 4.53 2.28
N HIS A 78 0.76 5.23 1.26
CA HIS A 78 1.50 5.59 0.05
C HIS A 78 1.06 6.97 -0.49
N ALA A 79 0.96 7.96 0.38
CA ALA A 79 0.60 9.34 0.03
C ALA A 79 1.61 10.32 0.66
N ARG A 80 2.80 10.35 0.10
CA ARG A 80 4.00 11.00 0.65
C ARG A 80 3.73 12.37 1.25
N ALA A 81 3.10 13.29 0.51
CA ALA A 81 2.85 14.65 1.01
C ALA A 81 1.98 14.67 2.28
N ALA A 82 0.91 13.86 2.33
CA ALA A 82 0.04 13.77 3.49
C ALA A 82 0.73 13.06 4.68
N GLU A 83 1.61 12.09 4.41
CA GLU A 83 2.43 11.40 5.40
C GLU A 83 3.47 12.35 6.02
N GLU A 84 4.12 13.18 5.20
CA GLU A 84 5.07 14.20 5.64
C GLU A 84 4.38 15.27 6.51
N HIS A 85 3.14 15.65 6.19
CA HIS A 85 2.33 16.52 7.06
C HIS A 85 2.01 15.88 8.40
N LEU A 86 1.65 14.59 8.44
CA LEU A 86 1.38 13.87 9.68
C LEU A 86 2.61 13.89 10.61
N VAL A 87 3.82 13.74 10.05
CA VAL A 87 5.08 13.82 10.78
C VAL A 87 5.39 15.25 11.23
N ALA A 88 5.22 16.25 10.34
CA ALA A 88 5.46 17.65 10.64
C ALA A 88 4.54 18.18 11.77
N ASP A 89 3.29 17.70 11.81
CA ASP A 89 2.32 18.01 12.87
C ASP A 89 2.63 17.26 14.19
N GLY A 90 3.65 16.39 14.21
CA GLY A 90 4.07 15.62 15.37
C GLY A 90 3.20 14.40 15.70
N ASN A 91 2.20 14.05 14.87
CA ASN A 91 1.31 12.91 15.11
C ASN A 91 1.96 11.55 14.82
N ALA A 92 2.96 11.51 13.94
CA ALA A 92 3.85 10.37 13.75
C ALA A 92 5.29 10.75 14.10
N THR A 93 6.10 9.80 14.57
CA THR A 93 7.49 10.07 14.94
C THR A 93 8.39 10.30 13.74
N HIS A 94 8.16 9.54 12.66
CA HIS A 94 8.90 9.60 11.42
C HIS A 94 8.15 8.86 10.30
N ARG A 95 8.72 8.90 9.11
CA ARG A 95 8.29 8.19 7.93
C ARG A 95 9.41 7.26 7.46
N ARG A 96 9.16 5.95 7.40
CA ARG A 96 10.10 4.94 6.91
C ARG A 96 9.60 4.37 5.59
N ALA A 97 10.36 4.55 4.51
CA ALA A 97 10.10 3.84 3.26
C ALA A 97 10.29 2.33 3.46
N ILE A 98 9.38 1.50 2.96
CA ILE A 98 9.43 0.04 3.10
C ILE A 98 9.56 -0.63 1.73
N MET A 99 8.65 -0.30 0.82
CA MET A 99 8.55 -0.92 -0.49
C MET A 99 7.81 0.00 -1.44
N TYR A 100 7.91 -0.25 -2.72
CA TYR A 100 7.06 0.39 -3.72
C TYR A 100 6.44 -0.65 -4.64
N ASN A 101 5.27 -0.33 -5.17
CA ASN A 101 4.73 -0.90 -6.39
C ASN A 101 4.65 0.22 -7.43
N ASP A 102 4.10 -0.07 -8.60
CA ASP A 102 3.96 0.94 -9.64
C ASP A 102 2.54 1.07 -10.15
N PHE A 103 2.29 2.22 -10.73
CA PHE A 103 1.17 2.45 -11.62
C PHE A 103 1.57 2.15 -13.05
N VAL A 104 0.59 1.82 -13.86
CA VAL A 104 0.72 1.61 -15.29
C VAL A 104 -0.35 2.41 -16.03
N ILE A 105 -0.03 2.90 -17.23
CA ILE A 105 -1.03 3.52 -18.07
C ILE A 105 -1.48 2.48 -19.11
N LEU A 106 -2.77 2.17 -19.03
CA LEU A 106 -3.42 1.22 -19.91
C LEU A 106 -4.11 1.96 -21.06
N GLY A 107 -4.25 1.30 -22.16
CA GLY A 107 -5.00 1.80 -23.32
C GLY A 107 -5.28 0.70 -24.33
N PRO A 108 -6.01 1.02 -25.42
CA PRO A 108 -6.29 0.07 -26.49
C PRO A 108 -5.00 -0.36 -27.19
N ALA A 109 -4.90 -1.64 -27.57
CA ALA A 109 -3.68 -2.23 -28.12
C ALA A 109 -3.16 -1.56 -29.40
N ASP A 110 -4.01 -0.87 -30.14
CA ASP A 110 -3.67 -0.09 -31.35
C ASP A 110 -3.10 1.31 -31.04
N ASP A 111 -3.11 1.71 -29.77
CA ASP A 111 -2.51 2.95 -29.23
C ASP A 111 -2.71 4.20 -30.11
N PRO A 112 -3.94 4.65 -30.35
CA PRO A 112 -4.20 5.78 -31.24
C PRO A 112 -3.61 7.12 -30.75
N ALA A 113 -3.29 7.26 -29.45
CA ALA A 113 -2.59 8.43 -28.92
C ALA A 113 -1.05 8.30 -29.00
N GLY A 114 -0.51 7.11 -29.28
CA GLY A 114 0.92 6.85 -29.39
C GLY A 114 1.67 6.98 -28.06
N ILE A 115 1.02 6.64 -26.93
CA ILE A 115 1.64 6.81 -25.60
C ILE A 115 2.79 5.85 -25.36
N ALA A 116 2.82 4.69 -26.02
CA ALA A 116 3.92 3.74 -25.91
C ALA A 116 5.28 4.31 -26.37
N GLN A 117 5.27 5.42 -27.14
CA GLN A 117 6.46 6.14 -27.60
C GLN A 117 6.78 7.36 -26.72
N ALA A 118 6.11 7.54 -25.60
CA ALA A 118 6.39 8.66 -24.70
C ALA A 118 7.65 8.39 -23.86
N GLU A 119 8.38 9.43 -23.51
CA GLU A 119 9.58 9.33 -22.68
C GLU A 119 9.25 9.39 -21.18
N THR A 120 8.11 9.99 -20.83
CA THR A 120 7.65 10.14 -19.44
C THR A 120 6.15 9.89 -19.32
N ALA A 121 5.69 9.56 -18.12
CA ALA A 121 4.26 9.39 -17.83
C ALA A 121 3.47 10.68 -18.11
N ALA A 122 4.03 11.84 -17.78
CA ALA A 122 3.44 13.15 -18.10
C ALA A 122 3.30 13.35 -19.63
N ALA A 123 4.34 13.02 -20.41
CA ALA A 123 4.28 13.09 -21.87
C ALA A 123 3.25 12.09 -22.44
N ALA A 124 3.12 10.90 -21.87
CA ALA A 124 2.10 9.94 -22.26
C ALA A 124 0.68 10.52 -22.07
N LEU A 125 0.42 11.14 -20.93
CA LEU A 125 -0.87 11.78 -20.68
C LEU A 125 -1.10 13.00 -21.61
N ALA A 126 -0.08 13.82 -21.85
CA ALA A 126 -0.18 14.93 -22.79
C ALA A 126 -0.63 14.47 -24.19
N ARG A 127 -0.07 13.35 -24.69
CA ARG A 127 -0.48 12.76 -25.98
C ARG A 127 -1.95 12.32 -26.01
N VAL A 128 -2.46 11.77 -24.90
CA VAL A 128 -3.90 11.41 -24.80
C VAL A 128 -4.76 12.67 -24.93
N ALA A 129 -4.38 13.75 -24.23
CA ALA A 129 -5.11 15.03 -24.29
C ALA A 129 -5.06 15.67 -25.68
N GLU A 130 -3.87 15.75 -26.30
CA GLU A 130 -3.65 16.34 -27.63
C GLU A 130 -4.42 15.59 -28.72
N SER A 131 -4.49 14.26 -28.63
CA SER A 131 -5.25 13.43 -29.56
C SER A 131 -6.74 13.35 -29.26
N ALA A 132 -7.18 13.99 -28.16
CA ALA A 132 -8.55 13.95 -27.63
C ALA A 132 -9.12 12.51 -27.49
N GLN A 133 -8.24 11.54 -27.26
CA GLN A 133 -8.65 10.16 -26.97
C GLN A 133 -9.27 10.08 -25.58
N ILE A 134 -10.22 9.16 -25.37
CA ILE A 134 -10.89 9.02 -24.09
C ILE A 134 -9.87 8.65 -23.02
N PHE A 135 -9.81 9.43 -21.95
CA PHE A 135 -9.15 9.09 -20.70
C PHE A 135 -10.20 8.87 -19.61
N VAL A 136 -10.09 7.76 -18.92
CA VAL A 136 -11.00 7.38 -17.83
C VAL A 136 -10.32 7.63 -16.50
N SER A 137 -10.89 8.55 -15.72
CA SER A 137 -10.45 8.84 -14.37
C SER A 137 -11.33 8.13 -13.34
N ARG A 138 -10.72 7.74 -12.24
CA ARG A 138 -11.50 7.29 -11.09
C ARG A 138 -12.39 8.39 -10.51
N GLY A 139 -11.88 9.62 -10.41
CA GLY A 139 -12.61 10.77 -9.92
C GLY A 139 -13.15 10.65 -8.48
N ASP A 140 -12.53 9.82 -7.63
CA ASP A 140 -13.03 9.40 -6.30
C ASP A 140 -12.13 9.80 -5.13
N ASN A 141 -11.14 10.69 -5.37
CA ASN A 141 -10.13 11.12 -4.41
C ASN A 141 -9.30 9.98 -3.77
N SER A 142 -9.22 8.82 -4.43
CA SER A 142 -8.32 7.74 -4.03
C SER A 142 -6.86 8.06 -4.31
N GLY A 143 -5.93 7.26 -3.79
CA GLY A 143 -4.49 7.39 -4.09
C GLY A 143 -4.18 7.34 -5.59
N THR A 144 -4.87 6.48 -6.36
CA THR A 144 -4.74 6.43 -7.83
C THR A 144 -5.23 7.73 -8.49
N HIS A 145 -6.36 8.28 -8.04
CA HIS A 145 -6.86 9.55 -8.58
C HIS A 145 -5.94 10.73 -8.23
N LEU A 146 -5.40 10.77 -7.01
CA LEU A 146 -4.43 11.81 -6.63
C LEU A 146 -3.13 11.71 -7.45
N GLN A 147 -2.66 10.49 -7.72
CA GLN A 147 -1.50 10.25 -8.59
C GLN A 147 -1.78 10.68 -10.03
N GLU A 148 -2.95 10.36 -10.56
CA GLU A 148 -3.42 10.81 -11.88
C GLU A 148 -3.38 12.34 -12.00
N LEU A 149 -3.96 13.05 -11.02
CA LEU A 149 -3.98 14.53 -11.00
C LEU A 149 -2.57 15.12 -10.93
N ALA A 150 -1.65 14.51 -10.18
CA ALA A 150 -0.25 14.92 -10.14
C ALA A 150 0.44 14.76 -11.51
N LEU A 151 0.15 13.68 -12.22
CA LEU A 151 0.68 13.46 -13.57
C LEU A 151 0.10 14.45 -14.58
N TRP A 152 -1.20 14.77 -14.52
CA TRP A 152 -1.80 15.82 -15.35
C TRP A 152 -1.17 17.20 -15.09
N GLN A 153 -0.95 17.53 -13.82
CA GLN A 153 -0.24 18.75 -13.45
C GLN A 153 1.18 18.79 -14.03
N ALA A 154 1.92 17.69 -13.94
CA ALA A 154 3.27 17.58 -14.51
C ALA A 154 3.26 17.68 -16.06
N ALA A 155 2.17 17.22 -16.69
CA ALA A 155 1.95 17.35 -18.13
C ALA A 155 1.57 18.80 -18.54
N GLY A 156 1.27 19.69 -17.59
CA GLY A 156 0.78 21.04 -17.86
C GLY A 156 -0.64 21.06 -18.45
N VAL A 157 -1.42 20.00 -18.24
CA VAL A 157 -2.76 19.82 -18.78
C VAL A 157 -3.80 19.93 -17.65
N ASP A 158 -4.83 20.74 -17.85
CA ASP A 158 -6.04 20.71 -17.01
C ASP A 158 -7.07 19.77 -17.68
N PRO A 159 -7.26 18.54 -17.15
CA PRO A 159 -8.06 17.54 -17.82
C PRO A 159 -9.56 17.85 -17.70
N GLN A 160 -10.19 18.22 -18.80
CA GLN A 160 -11.60 18.57 -18.87
C GLN A 160 -12.21 18.32 -20.25
N GLY A 161 -13.53 18.34 -20.32
CA GLY A 161 -14.22 18.17 -21.58
C GLY A 161 -14.62 16.71 -21.88
N ARG A 162 -14.98 16.46 -23.16
CA ARG A 162 -15.60 15.18 -23.52
C ARG A 162 -14.65 13.98 -23.53
N TRP A 163 -13.36 14.21 -23.64
CA TRP A 163 -12.35 13.16 -23.67
C TRP A 163 -11.97 12.69 -22.24
N TYR A 164 -12.14 13.52 -21.22
CA TYR A 164 -11.88 13.17 -19.82
C TYR A 164 -13.15 12.71 -19.12
N ARG A 165 -13.17 11.46 -18.64
CA ARG A 165 -14.33 10.79 -18.09
C ARG A 165 -14.11 10.36 -16.64
N ALA A 166 -14.49 11.21 -15.70
CA ALA A 166 -14.51 10.87 -14.28
C ALA A 166 -15.69 9.94 -13.97
N THR A 167 -15.39 8.76 -13.42
CA THR A 167 -16.42 7.74 -13.12
C THR A 167 -16.98 7.87 -11.70
N GLY A 168 -16.27 8.53 -10.79
CA GLY A 168 -16.63 8.60 -9.37
C GLY A 168 -16.65 7.22 -8.70
N SER A 169 -15.85 6.26 -9.17
CA SER A 169 -15.97 4.85 -8.79
C SER A 169 -14.63 4.19 -8.48
N GLY A 170 -14.69 3.00 -7.84
CA GLY A 170 -13.51 2.19 -7.58
C GLY A 170 -12.85 1.64 -8.85
N MET A 171 -11.59 1.19 -8.74
CA MET A 171 -10.74 0.82 -9.87
C MET A 171 -11.36 -0.22 -10.80
N GLY A 172 -12.02 -1.26 -10.27
CA GLY A 172 -12.65 -2.29 -11.08
C GLY A 172 -13.78 -1.76 -11.98
N ALA A 173 -14.62 -0.83 -11.48
CA ALA A 173 -15.67 -0.20 -12.27
C ALA A 173 -15.07 0.75 -13.32
N ALA A 174 -14.05 1.53 -12.96
CA ALA A 174 -13.36 2.41 -13.90
C ALA A 174 -12.64 1.62 -15.01
N LEU A 175 -12.02 0.48 -14.71
CA LEU A 175 -11.43 -0.44 -15.70
C LEU A 175 -12.49 -1.00 -16.64
N ASN A 176 -13.66 -1.44 -16.13
CA ASN A 176 -14.75 -1.90 -17.00
C ASN A 176 -15.23 -0.79 -17.95
N PHE A 177 -15.30 0.46 -17.46
CA PHE A 177 -15.68 1.58 -18.29
C PHE A 177 -14.61 1.88 -19.36
N ALA A 178 -13.32 1.80 -19.01
CA ALA A 178 -12.20 1.96 -19.96
C ALA A 178 -12.24 0.88 -21.04
N VAL A 179 -12.48 -0.39 -20.68
CA VAL A 179 -12.67 -1.51 -21.64
C VAL A 179 -13.82 -1.22 -22.60
N ALA A 180 -14.97 -0.81 -22.06
CA ALA A 180 -16.18 -0.57 -22.86
C ALA A 180 -16.01 0.60 -23.84
N THR A 181 -15.18 1.59 -23.51
CA THR A 181 -14.98 2.80 -24.33
C THR A 181 -13.71 2.80 -25.16
N GLY A 182 -12.81 1.80 -24.97
CA GLY A 182 -11.47 1.81 -25.56
C GLY A 182 -10.63 2.98 -25.01
N GLY A 183 -10.87 3.40 -23.78
CA GLY A 183 -10.22 4.55 -23.17
C GLY A 183 -8.88 4.22 -22.52
N TYR A 184 -8.04 5.25 -22.37
CA TYR A 184 -6.82 5.18 -21.57
C TYR A 184 -7.19 5.33 -20.08
N ILE A 185 -6.40 4.72 -19.19
CA ILE A 185 -6.64 4.76 -17.74
C ILE A 185 -5.35 4.51 -16.96
N LEU A 186 -5.17 5.22 -15.85
CA LEU A 186 -4.13 4.90 -14.86
C LEU A 186 -4.64 3.82 -13.90
N SER A 187 -3.86 2.76 -13.68
CA SER A 187 -4.15 1.71 -12.72
C SER A 187 -2.90 1.31 -11.95
N ASP A 188 -3.04 0.89 -10.69
CA ASP A 188 -1.98 0.11 -10.07
C ASP A 188 -1.83 -1.25 -10.79
N ARG A 189 -0.59 -1.72 -10.91
CA ARG A 189 -0.26 -2.96 -11.62
C ARG A 189 -0.97 -4.18 -11.04
N ALA A 190 -1.06 -4.27 -9.70
CA ALA A 190 -1.65 -5.42 -9.04
C ALA A 190 -3.13 -5.57 -9.39
N THR A 191 -3.88 -4.47 -9.35
CA THR A 191 -5.29 -4.46 -9.78
C THR A 191 -5.42 -4.86 -11.24
N TRP A 192 -4.58 -4.31 -12.13
CA TRP A 192 -4.60 -4.68 -13.54
C TRP A 192 -4.31 -6.17 -13.78
N LEU A 193 -3.29 -6.73 -13.13
CA LEU A 193 -2.92 -8.14 -13.29
C LEU A 193 -4.04 -9.07 -12.83
N SER A 194 -4.73 -8.72 -11.74
CA SER A 194 -5.85 -9.49 -11.19
C SER A 194 -7.18 -9.24 -11.90
N PHE A 195 -7.25 -8.21 -12.76
CA PHE A 195 -8.49 -7.84 -13.45
C PHE A 195 -8.81 -8.82 -14.57
N GLY A 196 -10.01 -9.45 -14.51
CA GLY A 196 -10.39 -10.52 -15.45
C GLY A 196 -10.90 -10.02 -16.81
N ASN A 197 -11.56 -8.86 -16.85
CA ASN A 197 -12.22 -8.34 -18.06
C ASN A 197 -11.33 -7.34 -18.81
N LYS A 198 -10.17 -7.79 -19.32
CA LYS A 198 -9.18 -6.90 -19.94
C LYS A 198 -9.57 -6.35 -21.32
N GLY A 199 -10.46 -7.06 -22.02
CA GLY A 199 -10.87 -6.68 -23.39
C GLY A 199 -9.66 -6.49 -24.31
N ASN A 200 -9.61 -5.34 -25.00
CA ASN A 200 -8.48 -4.94 -25.87
C ASN A 200 -7.47 -4.02 -25.15
N LEU A 201 -7.61 -3.81 -23.85
CA LEU A 201 -6.65 -2.98 -23.11
C LEU A 201 -5.37 -3.76 -22.82
N VAL A 202 -4.26 -3.05 -22.93
CA VAL A 202 -2.90 -3.54 -22.61
C VAL A 202 -2.15 -2.47 -21.81
N ILE A 203 -1.04 -2.85 -21.16
CA ILE A 203 -0.09 -1.87 -20.62
C ILE A 203 0.62 -1.23 -21.80
N LEU A 204 0.49 0.08 -21.94
CA LEU A 204 1.14 0.86 -22.98
C LEU A 204 2.31 1.69 -22.46
N PHE A 205 2.26 2.10 -21.19
CA PHE A 205 3.33 2.88 -20.59
C PHE A 205 3.57 2.46 -19.14
N GLU A 206 4.85 2.26 -18.79
CA GLU A 206 5.31 1.82 -17.47
C GLU A 206 6.78 2.23 -17.23
N GLY A 207 7.29 2.05 -16.01
CA GLY A 207 8.71 2.15 -15.68
C GLY A 207 9.24 3.57 -15.40
N ASP A 208 8.41 4.61 -15.52
CA ASP A 208 8.78 5.97 -15.10
C ASP A 208 8.78 6.09 -13.57
N ALA A 209 9.78 6.78 -13.01
CA ALA A 209 9.86 7.05 -11.58
C ALA A 209 8.62 7.78 -11.03
N ALA A 210 7.97 8.62 -11.85
CA ALA A 210 6.71 9.27 -11.49
C ALA A 210 5.53 8.31 -11.31
N LEU A 211 5.66 7.07 -11.77
CA LEU A 211 4.66 6.01 -11.58
C LEU A 211 4.92 5.17 -10.32
N PHE A 212 6.02 5.39 -9.60
CA PHE A 212 6.32 4.63 -8.40
C PHE A 212 5.38 5.03 -7.26
N ASN A 213 4.84 4.03 -6.62
CA ASN A 213 3.89 4.16 -5.52
C ASN A 213 4.56 3.68 -4.24
N GLN A 214 5.26 4.60 -3.56
CA GLN A 214 6.08 4.33 -2.39
C GLN A 214 5.22 4.12 -1.15
N TYR A 215 5.24 2.93 -0.59
CA TYR A 215 4.67 2.64 0.72
C TYR A 215 5.64 3.00 1.83
N ALA A 216 5.12 3.67 2.84
CA ALA A 216 5.86 4.03 4.03
C ALA A 216 5.13 3.59 5.31
N TYR A 217 5.94 3.19 6.29
CA TYR A 217 5.51 2.92 7.66
C TYR A 217 5.65 4.18 8.50
N LEU A 218 4.63 4.50 9.29
CA LEU A 218 4.57 5.68 10.15
C LEU A 218 4.15 5.24 11.57
N PRO A 219 5.07 5.18 12.53
CA PRO A 219 4.74 4.97 13.95
C PRO A 219 4.00 6.19 14.51
N VAL A 220 2.88 5.95 15.20
CA VAL A 220 2.15 7.01 15.91
C VAL A 220 2.98 7.51 17.08
N ASN A 221 2.98 8.82 17.31
CA ASN A 221 3.82 9.45 18.33
C ASN A 221 3.31 9.17 19.76
N PRO A 222 4.03 8.39 20.58
CA PRO A 222 3.63 8.07 21.94
C PRO A 222 3.67 9.27 22.90
N ALA A 223 4.38 10.34 22.54
CA ALA A 223 4.39 11.55 23.36
C ALA A 223 3.04 12.29 23.32
N LEU A 224 2.31 12.19 22.22
CA LEU A 224 0.94 12.71 22.09
C LEU A 224 -0.11 11.66 22.49
N HIS A 225 0.16 10.39 22.25
CA HIS A 225 -0.75 9.28 22.47
C HIS A 225 -0.10 8.18 23.34
N PRO A 226 0.00 8.36 24.68
CA PRO A 226 0.74 7.41 25.56
C PRO A 226 0.17 5.99 25.61
N HIS A 227 -1.03 5.76 25.05
CA HIS A 227 -1.70 4.47 25.03
C HIS A 227 -1.38 3.62 23.80
N VAL A 228 -0.68 4.18 22.79
CA VAL A 228 -0.26 3.40 21.61
C VAL A 228 0.88 2.45 21.96
N ASN A 229 0.91 1.31 21.30
CA ASN A 229 1.94 0.30 21.53
C ASN A 229 3.23 0.64 20.75
N ALA A 230 3.99 1.61 21.27
CA ALA A 230 5.21 2.10 20.62
C ALA A 230 6.30 1.01 20.52
N ASP A 231 6.44 0.14 21.52
CA ASP A 231 7.44 -0.93 21.53
C ASP A 231 7.13 -1.98 20.45
N ALA A 232 5.88 -2.41 20.30
CA ALA A 232 5.48 -3.31 19.24
C ALA A 232 5.63 -2.64 17.87
N SER A 233 5.31 -1.34 17.77
CA SER A 233 5.46 -0.58 16.54
C SER A 233 6.93 -0.51 16.09
N ALA A 234 7.86 -0.26 17.00
CA ALA A 234 9.30 -0.24 16.70
C ALA A 234 9.83 -1.63 16.28
N ARG A 235 9.38 -2.70 16.94
CA ARG A 235 9.76 -4.07 16.56
C ARG A 235 9.17 -4.48 15.21
N LEU A 236 7.95 -4.04 14.89
CA LEU A 236 7.35 -4.28 13.58
C LEU A 236 8.13 -3.53 12.50
N GLU A 237 8.53 -2.27 12.73
CA GLU A 237 9.36 -1.51 11.81
C GLU A 237 10.69 -2.21 11.55
N ALA A 238 11.39 -2.64 12.61
CA ALA A 238 12.64 -3.39 12.48
C ALA A 238 12.47 -4.68 11.67
N TRP A 239 11.34 -5.38 11.83
CA TRP A 239 11.03 -6.54 11.01
C TRP A 239 10.73 -6.17 9.56
N LEU A 240 9.93 -5.12 9.31
CA LEU A 240 9.57 -4.64 7.97
C LEU A 240 10.80 -4.16 7.17
N THR A 241 11.88 -3.74 7.84
CA THR A 241 13.14 -3.31 7.20
C THR A 241 14.19 -4.43 7.11
N SER A 242 13.87 -5.64 7.54
CA SER A 242 14.80 -6.78 7.57
C SER A 242 14.94 -7.49 6.21
N GLU A 243 16.02 -8.27 6.06
CA GLU A 243 16.22 -9.17 4.92
C GLU A 243 15.10 -10.25 4.82
N ARG A 244 14.49 -10.60 5.94
CA ARG A 244 13.33 -11.51 5.96
C ARG A 244 12.13 -10.89 5.26
N ALA A 245 11.81 -9.64 5.56
CA ALA A 245 10.75 -8.89 4.89
C ALA A 245 11.09 -8.65 3.41
N ARG A 246 12.35 -8.31 3.10
CA ARG A 246 12.84 -8.18 1.72
C ARG A 246 12.51 -9.42 0.90
N GLY A 247 12.91 -10.60 1.38
CA GLY A 247 12.69 -11.84 0.64
C GLY A 247 11.22 -12.16 0.40
N LEU A 248 10.32 -11.79 1.32
CA LEU A 248 8.87 -11.97 1.16
C LEU A 248 8.25 -10.95 0.22
N ILE A 249 8.68 -9.68 0.30
CA ILE A 249 8.17 -8.59 -0.54
C ILE A 249 8.62 -8.77 -1.99
N ASP A 250 9.92 -8.95 -2.23
CA ASP A 250 10.48 -9.13 -3.57
C ASP A 250 10.05 -10.47 -4.21
N GLY A 251 9.80 -11.49 -3.40
CA GLY A 251 9.31 -12.79 -3.85
C GLY A 251 7.80 -12.84 -4.12
N PHE A 252 7.05 -11.79 -3.77
CA PHE A 252 5.61 -11.79 -3.97
C PHE A 252 5.25 -11.53 -5.42
N THR A 253 4.56 -12.50 -6.05
CA THR A 253 4.19 -12.43 -7.47
C THR A 253 2.71 -12.70 -7.68
N ILE A 254 2.09 -12.06 -8.67
CA ILE A 254 0.78 -12.42 -9.23
C ILE A 254 0.97 -12.81 -10.70
N ALA A 255 0.47 -13.97 -11.07
CA ALA A 255 0.64 -14.53 -12.43
C ALA A 255 2.12 -14.53 -12.91
N GLY A 256 3.07 -14.74 -11.98
CA GLY A 256 4.51 -14.77 -12.27
C GLY A 256 5.19 -13.40 -12.37
N THR A 257 4.44 -12.31 -12.17
CA THR A 257 4.99 -10.94 -12.18
C THR A 257 5.19 -10.43 -10.76
N GLN A 258 6.40 -9.95 -10.45
CA GLN A 258 6.70 -9.28 -9.17
C GLN A 258 5.87 -8.01 -9.05
N LEU A 259 5.26 -7.79 -7.88
CA LEU A 259 4.37 -6.64 -7.66
C LEU A 259 4.95 -5.57 -6.77
N PHE A 260 5.81 -5.94 -5.84
CA PHE A 260 6.43 -5.01 -4.92
C PHE A 260 7.94 -5.16 -5.00
N THR A 261 8.62 -4.04 -4.83
CA THR A 261 10.08 -4.00 -4.70
C THR A 261 10.40 -3.41 -3.33
N PHE A 262 11.15 -4.16 -2.55
CA PHE A 262 11.66 -3.69 -1.27
C PHE A 262 12.71 -2.61 -1.48
N ASN A 263 12.59 -1.50 -0.78
CA ASN A 263 13.57 -0.40 -0.80
C ASN A 263 13.74 0.27 0.57
N ALA A 264 13.41 -0.45 1.65
CA ALA A 264 13.73 0.04 2.98
C ALA A 264 15.26 0.12 3.12
N THR A 265 15.76 1.31 3.34
CA THR A 265 17.17 1.58 3.65
C THR A 265 17.29 1.93 5.12
N ASP A 266 18.39 1.51 5.75
CA ASP A 266 18.77 2.01 7.07
C ASP A 266 19.22 3.46 6.88
N GLU A 267 18.29 4.42 7.13
CA GLU A 267 18.63 5.84 7.27
C GLU A 267 18.84 6.19 8.72
#